data_bb5d0a27957df2d8ce2e8b624492a3a7
#
_entry.id   bb5d0a27957df2d8ce2e8b624492a3a7
#
_cell.length_a   1.000
_cell.length_b   1.000
_cell.length_c   1.000
_cell.angle_alpha   90.00
_cell.angle_beta   90.00
_cell.angle_gamma   90.00
#
_symmetry.space_group_name_H-M   'P 1'
#
loop_
_entity.id
_entity.type
_entity.pdbx_description
1 polymer ?
#
loop_
_entity_poly.entity_id
_entity_poly.type
_entity_poly.pdbx_seq_one_letter_code
_entity_poly.pdbx_strand_id
1 'polypeptide(L)'
;MKKLLFSLAVLTGAAAYAQTPVGTVVSNFTLTDINGTSHSLFNYLDQGKMVVIDVSATWCGPCWSYHGTGALNNFYNQFGPSGTNQAMVFFVEGDPQTTAADLNGTGANTQGDWVTGENMPIIDLANQASFEN
;
A
#
# COMPACT_ATOMS: atom_id res chain seq x y z
N MET A 1 -15.85 12.59 58.49
CA MET A 1 -14.60 12.13 57.81
C MET A 1 -14.99 11.41 56.56
N LYS A 2 -14.86 12.06 55.36
CA LYS A 2 -15.20 11.47 54.05
C LYS A 2 -13.97 10.78 53.53
N LYS A 3 -14.02 9.45 53.35
CA LYS A 3 -12.96 8.67 52.76
C LYS A 3 -13.04 8.81 51.24
N LEU A 4 -12.06 9.49 50.65
CA LEU A 4 -11.86 9.56 49.19
C LEU A 4 -11.23 8.25 48.71
N LEU A 5 -11.96 7.44 48.00
CA LEU A 5 -11.43 6.27 47.29
C LEU A 5 -10.88 6.75 45.95
N PHE A 6 -9.56 6.77 45.81
CA PHE A 6 -8.88 6.98 44.53
C PHE A 6 -8.91 5.66 43.76
N SER A 7 -9.77 5.58 42.76
CA SER A 7 -9.73 4.48 41.79
C SER A 7 -8.61 4.73 40.78
N LEU A 8 -7.52 3.99 40.92
CA LEU A 8 -6.42 3.95 39.95
C LEU A 8 -6.89 3.14 38.73
N ALA A 9 -7.33 3.82 37.67
CA ALA A 9 -7.61 3.19 36.41
C ALA A 9 -6.27 2.85 35.69
N VAL A 10 -5.91 1.57 35.71
CA VAL A 10 -4.78 1.07 34.90
C VAL A 10 -5.24 1.05 33.46
N LEU A 11 -4.80 2.03 32.65
CA LEU A 11 -4.90 1.97 31.21
C LEU A 11 -3.90 0.90 30.71
N THR A 12 -4.38 -0.31 30.47
CA THR A 12 -3.65 -1.27 29.63
C THR A 12 -3.73 -0.79 28.19
N GLY A 13 -2.70 -0.07 27.75
CA GLY A 13 -2.53 0.28 26.37
C GLY A 13 -2.35 -1.00 25.54
N ALA A 14 -3.37 -1.38 24.78
CA ALA A 14 -3.19 -2.36 23.71
C ALA A 14 -2.20 -1.75 22.71
N ALA A 15 -0.97 -2.26 22.66
CA ALA A 15 -0.04 -1.92 21.59
C ALA A 15 -0.62 -2.50 20.29
N ALA A 16 -1.25 -1.63 19.50
CA ALA A 16 -1.63 -2.00 18.13
C ALA A 16 -0.32 -2.12 17.33
N TYR A 17 0.09 -3.34 17.04
CA TYR A 17 1.17 -3.58 16.08
C TYR A 17 0.62 -3.29 14.69
N ALA A 18 0.85 -2.08 14.20
CA ALA A 18 0.46 -1.66 12.84
C ALA A 18 1.42 -2.18 11.75
N GLN A 19 2.47 -2.91 12.15
CA GLN A 19 3.48 -3.42 11.22
C GLN A 19 3.74 -4.89 11.47
N THR A 20 3.82 -5.65 10.38
CA THR A 20 4.27 -7.04 10.42
C THR A 20 5.73 -7.10 10.89
N PRO A 21 6.08 -7.90 11.92
CA PRO A 21 7.46 -8.01 12.38
C PRO A 21 8.40 -8.45 11.27
N VAL A 22 9.62 -7.92 11.27
CA VAL A 22 10.66 -8.35 10.33
C VAL A 22 10.89 -9.86 10.44
N GLY A 23 10.95 -10.55 9.29
CA GLY A 23 11.10 -12.01 9.23
C GLY A 23 9.79 -12.79 9.30
N THR A 24 8.64 -12.12 9.39
CA THR A 24 7.35 -12.81 9.29
C THR A 24 7.14 -13.36 7.88
N VAL A 25 6.73 -14.61 7.79
CA VAL A 25 6.31 -15.21 6.52
C VAL A 25 4.93 -14.68 6.17
N VAL A 26 4.82 -14.01 5.03
CA VAL A 26 3.54 -13.52 4.50
C VAL A 26 2.84 -14.60 3.69
N SER A 27 1.50 -14.61 3.75
CA SER A 27 0.68 -15.47 2.89
C SER A 27 0.73 -14.99 1.44
N ASN A 28 0.53 -15.91 0.49
CA ASN A 28 0.35 -15.49 -0.90
C ASN A 28 -0.95 -14.70 -1.05
N PHE A 29 -0.92 -13.70 -1.90
CA PHE A 29 -2.11 -12.98 -2.35
C PHE A 29 -2.12 -12.87 -3.86
N THR A 30 -3.29 -12.65 -4.42
CA THR A 30 -3.46 -12.32 -5.84
C THR A 30 -4.31 -11.07 -5.95
N LEU A 31 -3.78 -10.03 -6.58
CA LEU A 31 -4.43 -8.74 -6.79
C LEU A 31 -4.44 -8.40 -8.27
N THR A 32 -5.44 -7.64 -8.69
CA THR A 32 -5.57 -7.19 -10.08
C THR A 32 -5.30 -5.70 -10.14
N ASP A 33 -4.41 -5.26 -11.05
CA ASP A 33 -4.13 -3.85 -11.25
C ASP A 33 -5.27 -3.14 -12.01
N ILE A 34 -5.20 -1.81 -12.07
CA ILE A 34 -6.21 -0.99 -12.76
C ILE A 34 -6.30 -1.25 -14.26
N ASN A 35 -5.32 -1.96 -14.85
CA ASN A 35 -5.30 -2.37 -16.26
C ASN A 35 -5.87 -3.79 -16.46
N GLY A 36 -6.32 -4.45 -15.40
CA GLY A 36 -6.89 -5.79 -15.44
C GLY A 36 -5.85 -6.92 -15.41
N THR A 37 -4.58 -6.63 -15.14
CA THR A 37 -3.54 -7.65 -15.01
C THR A 37 -3.53 -8.21 -13.60
N SER A 38 -3.55 -9.54 -13.47
CA SER A 38 -3.52 -10.23 -12.19
C SER A 38 -2.08 -10.51 -11.76
N HIS A 39 -1.76 -10.20 -10.50
CA HIS A 39 -0.45 -10.34 -9.89
C HIS A 39 -0.53 -11.22 -8.66
N SER A 40 0.22 -12.34 -8.65
CA SER A 40 0.37 -13.20 -7.48
C SER A 40 1.75 -12.97 -6.85
N LEU A 41 1.80 -12.71 -5.54
CA LEU A 41 3.05 -12.45 -4.81
C LEU A 41 4.07 -13.57 -5.03
N PHE A 42 3.65 -14.82 -4.83
CA PHE A 42 4.57 -15.96 -4.89
C PHE A 42 5.12 -16.20 -6.29
N ASN A 43 4.38 -15.83 -7.35
CA ASN A 43 4.91 -15.91 -8.72
C ASN A 43 6.16 -15.05 -8.93
N TYR A 44 6.30 -13.95 -8.19
CA TYR A 44 7.50 -13.10 -8.25
C TYR A 44 8.61 -13.61 -7.32
N LEU A 45 8.26 -13.99 -6.10
CA LEU A 45 9.22 -14.51 -5.11
C LEU A 45 9.87 -15.80 -5.57
N ASP A 46 9.11 -16.72 -6.20
CA ASP A 46 9.62 -17.98 -6.75
C ASP A 46 10.60 -17.77 -7.92
N GLN A 47 10.53 -16.62 -8.57
CA GLN A 47 11.50 -16.17 -9.57
C GLN A 47 12.73 -15.49 -8.95
N GLY A 48 12.82 -15.40 -7.62
CA GLY A 48 13.91 -14.73 -6.90
C GLY A 48 13.84 -13.20 -6.96
N LYS A 49 12.70 -12.62 -7.33
CA LYS A 49 12.54 -11.16 -7.40
C LYS A 49 12.27 -10.57 -6.02
N MET A 50 12.77 -9.37 -5.80
CA MET A 50 12.31 -8.50 -4.71
C MET A 50 10.90 -7.99 -5.04
N VAL A 51 10.00 -7.95 -4.06
CA VAL A 51 8.69 -7.33 -4.20
C VAL A 51 8.60 -6.16 -3.23
N VAL A 52 8.30 -4.98 -3.75
CA VAL A 52 8.05 -3.75 -2.99
C VAL A 52 6.57 -3.44 -3.08
N ILE A 53 5.94 -3.20 -1.95
CA ILE A 53 4.53 -2.81 -1.87
C ILE A 53 4.47 -1.48 -1.13
N ASP A 54 3.99 -0.45 -1.81
CA ASP A 54 3.71 0.86 -1.25
C ASP A 54 2.21 1.00 -1.05
N VAL A 55 1.77 1.04 0.20
CA VAL A 55 0.36 1.22 0.55
C VAL A 55 0.12 2.67 0.90
N SER A 56 -0.67 3.33 0.10
CA SER A 56 -1.00 4.75 0.22
C SER A 56 -2.51 4.98 0.18
N ALA A 57 -2.93 6.21 0.40
CA ALA A 57 -4.30 6.66 0.13
C ALA A 57 -4.26 7.95 -0.68
N THR A 58 -5.16 8.11 -1.63
CA THR A 58 -5.18 9.25 -2.56
C THR A 58 -5.26 10.61 -1.86
N TRP A 59 -5.89 10.67 -0.69
CA TRP A 59 -6.00 11.88 0.13
C TRP A 59 -4.78 12.14 1.04
N CYS A 60 -3.85 11.20 1.15
CA CYS A 60 -2.70 11.27 2.06
C CYS A 60 -1.63 12.26 1.53
N GLY A 61 -1.52 13.42 2.14
CA GLY A 61 -0.57 14.47 1.74
C GLY A 61 0.92 14.03 1.80
N PRO A 62 1.40 13.42 2.90
CA PRO A 62 2.78 12.87 2.95
C PRO A 62 3.03 11.81 1.89
N CYS A 63 2.05 10.93 1.61
CA CYS A 63 2.17 9.91 0.57
C CYS A 63 2.29 10.55 -0.82
N TRP A 64 1.47 11.60 -1.07
CA TRP A 64 1.55 12.38 -2.31
C TRP A 64 2.92 13.05 -2.49
N SER A 65 3.46 13.62 -1.42
CA SER A 65 4.80 14.21 -1.46
C SER A 65 5.87 13.19 -1.80
N TYR A 66 5.76 11.96 -1.27
CA TYR A 66 6.67 10.86 -1.59
C TYR A 66 6.48 10.38 -3.04
N HIS A 67 5.24 10.16 -3.47
CA HIS A 67 4.89 9.80 -4.85
C HIS A 67 5.50 10.79 -5.86
N GLY A 68 5.35 12.09 -5.60
CA GLY A 68 5.90 13.17 -6.43
C GLY A 68 7.43 13.19 -6.56
N THR A 69 8.16 12.44 -5.73
CA THR A 69 9.61 12.26 -5.92
C THR A 69 9.95 11.35 -7.09
N GLY A 70 9.00 10.53 -7.54
CA GLY A 70 9.18 9.50 -8.57
C GLY A 70 10.10 8.35 -8.14
N ALA A 71 10.44 8.24 -6.85
CA ALA A 71 11.44 7.27 -6.38
C ALA A 71 11.06 5.82 -6.70
N LEU A 72 9.80 5.43 -6.48
CA LEU A 72 9.33 4.07 -6.76
C LEU A 72 9.22 3.80 -8.26
N ASN A 73 8.73 4.75 -9.03
CA ASN A 73 8.63 4.62 -10.49
C ASN A 73 10.02 4.50 -11.13
N ASN A 74 10.99 5.30 -10.66
CA ASN A 74 12.37 5.19 -11.11
C ASN A 74 13.00 3.85 -10.72
N PHE A 75 12.74 3.37 -9.50
CA PHE A 75 13.18 2.05 -9.07
C PHE A 75 12.57 0.94 -9.93
N TYR A 76 11.26 1.01 -10.21
CA TYR A 76 10.58 0.06 -11.09
C TYR A 76 11.12 0.09 -12.52
N ASN A 77 11.39 1.27 -13.08
CA ASN A 77 11.96 1.40 -14.42
C ASN A 77 13.37 0.79 -14.48
N GLN A 78 14.17 0.91 -13.42
CA GLN A 78 15.52 0.36 -13.39
C GLN A 78 15.56 -1.14 -13.11
N PHE A 79 14.78 -1.63 -12.15
CA PHE A 79 14.88 -2.99 -11.65
C PHE A 79 13.67 -3.88 -11.98
N GLY A 80 12.60 -3.30 -12.49
CA GLY A 80 11.39 -4.00 -12.89
C GLY A 80 11.52 -4.73 -14.24
N PRO A 81 10.40 -5.23 -14.78
CA PRO A 81 10.39 -6.09 -15.98
C PRO A 81 11.02 -5.47 -17.22
N SER A 82 10.93 -4.16 -17.39
CA SER A 82 11.53 -3.43 -18.52
C SER A 82 13.00 -3.05 -18.30
N GLY A 83 13.50 -3.18 -17.06
CA GLY A 83 14.90 -2.94 -16.68
C GLY A 83 15.66 -4.25 -16.50
N THR A 84 16.26 -4.43 -15.29
CA THR A 84 17.05 -5.65 -15.00
C THR A 84 16.18 -6.86 -14.59
N ASN A 85 14.89 -6.69 -14.43
CA ASN A 85 13.90 -7.72 -14.05
C ASN A 85 14.18 -8.41 -12.68
N GLN A 86 14.79 -7.68 -11.76
CA GLN A 86 15.15 -8.15 -10.41
C GLN A 86 14.11 -7.82 -9.36
N ALA A 87 13.19 -6.90 -9.65
CA ALA A 87 12.18 -6.46 -8.72
C ALA A 87 10.80 -6.35 -9.36
N MET A 88 9.77 -6.34 -8.49
CA MET A 88 8.41 -5.94 -8.80
C MET A 88 7.99 -4.89 -7.78
N VAL A 89 7.31 -3.85 -8.23
CA VAL A 89 6.79 -2.79 -7.37
C VAL A 89 5.28 -2.68 -7.58
N PHE A 90 4.54 -2.58 -6.50
CA PHE A 90 3.10 -2.31 -6.52
C PHE A 90 2.82 -1.03 -5.75
N PHE A 91 2.16 -0.09 -6.40
CA PHE A 91 1.45 0.98 -5.69
C PHE A 91 0.05 0.47 -5.37
N VAL A 92 -0.35 0.60 -4.12
CA VAL A 92 -1.65 0.11 -3.63
C VAL A 92 -2.42 1.26 -3.01
N GLU A 93 -3.54 1.62 -3.61
CA GLU A 93 -4.54 2.46 -2.97
C GLU A 93 -5.27 1.62 -1.92
N GLY A 94 -4.98 1.90 -0.66
CA GLY A 94 -5.39 1.07 0.48
C GLY A 94 -6.71 1.47 1.12
N ASP A 95 -7.28 2.63 0.78
CA ASP A 95 -8.56 3.07 1.35
C ASP A 95 -9.73 2.58 0.49
N PRO A 96 -10.57 1.65 1.00
CA PRO A 96 -11.69 1.11 0.25
C PRO A 96 -12.81 2.12 -0.02
N GLN A 97 -12.73 3.35 0.52
CA GLN A 97 -13.71 4.41 0.31
C GLN A 97 -13.33 5.35 -0.84
N THR A 98 -12.10 5.27 -1.35
CA THR A 98 -11.67 6.04 -2.51
C THR A 98 -12.16 5.41 -3.80
N THR A 99 -12.16 6.19 -4.87
CA THR A 99 -12.70 5.81 -6.17
C THR A 99 -11.66 5.93 -7.27
N ALA A 100 -11.91 5.33 -8.43
CA ALA A 100 -11.07 5.52 -9.60
C ALA A 100 -10.94 7.01 -10.00
N ALA A 101 -11.94 7.85 -9.71
CA ALA A 101 -11.85 9.29 -9.94
C ALA A 101 -10.83 9.93 -8.99
N ASP A 102 -10.71 9.45 -7.74
CA ASP A 102 -9.70 9.94 -6.80
C ASP A 102 -8.29 9.56 -7.25
N LEU A 103 -8.09 8.32 -7.71
CA LEU A 103 -6.81 7.88 -8.30
C LEU A 103 -6.40 8.73 -9.51
N ASN A 104 -7.34 9.10 -10.37
CA ASN A 104 -7.08 9.92 -11.56
C ASN A 104 -7.08 11.43 -11.28
N GLY A 105 -7.10 11.86 -10.02
CA GLY A 105 -7.01 13.27 -9.65
C GLY A 105 -8.25 14.10 -9.92
N THR A 106 -9.38 13.49 -10.28
CA THR A 106 -10.64 14.18 -10.61
C THR A 106 -11.71 14.04 -9.53
N GLY A 107 -11.46 13.21 -8.52
CA GLY A 107 -12.34 12.99 -7.39
C GLY A 107 -12.21 14.06 -6.30
N ALA A 108 -13.00 13.92 -5.23
CA ALA A 108 -13.00 14.85 -4.11
C ALA A 108 -11.97 14.49 -3.02
N ASN A 109 -11.51 13.25 -2.97
CA ASN A 109 -10.62 12.71 -1.93
C ASN A 109 -9.23 12.41 -2.50
N THR A 110 -8.60 13.40 -3.14
CA THR A 110 -7.28 13.18 -3.74
C THR A 110 -6.37 14.40 -3.62
N GLN A 111 -5.07 14.16 -3.60
CA GLN A 111 -4.04 15.20 -3.70
C GLN A 111 -3.69 15.52 -5.15
N GLY A 112 -4.00 14.63 -6.10
CA GLY A 112 -3.70 14.79 -7.52
C GLY A 112 -3.87 13.52 -8.32
N ASP A 113 -3.27 13.47 -9.51
CA ASP A 113 -3.28 12.31 -10.41
C ASP A 113 -2.15 11.34 -10.05
N TRP A 114 -2.52 10.18 -9.51
CA TRP A 114 -1.60 9.12 -9.06
C TRP A 114 -1.27 8.11 -10.15
N VAL A 115 -1.86 8.26 -11.34
CA VAL A 115 -1.79 7.27 -12.42
C VAL A 115 -0.92 7.73 -13.58
N THR A 116 -1.08 8.99 -13.98
CA THR A 116 -0.40 9.50 -15.17
C THR A 116 1.12 9.55 -14.97
N GLY A 117 1.85 8.87 -15.86
CA GLY A 117 3.31 8.81 -15.84
C GLY A 117 3.89 7.65 -15.04
N GLU A 118 3.05 6.85 -14.36
CA GLU A 118 3.49 5.67 -13.63
C GLU A 118 3.55 4.45 -14.54
N ASN A 119 4.65 3.70 -14.44
CA ASN A 119 4.87 2.46 -15.20
C ASN A 119 4.65 1.21 -14.34
N MET A 120 4.72 1.36 -13.01
CA MET A 120 4.46 0.26 -12.08
C MET A 120 2.97 -0.07 -12.00
N PRO A 121 2.59 -1.33 -11.71
CA PRO A 121 1.22 -1.69 -11.44
C PRO A 121 0.61 -0.90 -10.28
N ILE A 122 -0.58 -0.38 -10.53
CA ILE A 122 -1.41 0.32 -9.54
C ILE A 122 -2.58 -0.58 -9.18
N ILE A 123 -2.77 -0.83 -7.90
CA ILE A 123 -3.83 -1.68 -7.37
C ILE A 123 -4.79 -0.82 -6.57
N ASP A 124 -6.07 -0.88 -6.91
CA ASP A 124 -7.15 -0.22 -6.18
C ASP A 124 -7.89 -1.27 -5.35
N LEU A 125 -7.75 -1.21 -4.02
CA LEU A 125 -8.37 -2.18 -3.11
C LEU A 125 -9.88 -1.99 -2.94
N ALA A 126 -10.43 -0.84 -3.31
CA ALA A 126 -11.89 -0.61 -3.24
C ALA A 126 -12.69 -1.66 -4.02
N ASN A 127 -12.08 -2.25 -5.04
CA ASN A 127 -12.73 -3.22 -5.93
C ASN A 127 -12.22 -4.66 -5.77
N GLN A 128 -11.47 -4.95 -4.70
CA GLN A 128 -10.83 -6.25 -4.51
C GLN A 128 -11.05 -6.79 -3.08
N ALA A 129 -10.94 -8.11 -2.93
CA ALA A 129 -10.82 -8.71 -1.61
C ALA A 129 -9.53 -8.21 -0.94
N SER A 130 -9.64 -7.72 0.30
CA SER A 130 -8.51 -7.13 1.02
C SER A 130 -7.34 -8.10 1.17
N PHE A 131 -6.12 -7.57 1.37
CA PHE A 131 -4.93 -8.33 1.76
C PHE A 131 -5.10 -9.11 3.08
N GLU A 132 -6.09 -8.74 3.86
CA GLU A 132 -6.32 -9.26 5.19
C GLU A 132 -7.16 -10.54 5.12
N ASN A 133 -6.49 -11.67 5.07
CA ASN A 133 -7.01 -12.98 5.43
C ASN A 133 -6.09 -13.62 6.46
#